data_fb868c54400df2a0e95f5b80ddb7c24d
#
_entry.id   fb868c54400df2a0e95f5b80ddb7c24d
#
_cell.length_a   1.000
_cell.length_b   1.000
_cell.length_c   1.000
_cell.angle_alpha   90.00
_cell.angle_beta   90.00
_cell.angle_gamma   90.00
#
_symmetry.space_group_name_H-M   'P 1'
#
loop_
_entity.id
_entity.type
_entity.pdbx_description
1 polymer ?
#
loop_
_entity_poly.entity_id
_entity_poly.type
_entity_poly.pdbx_seq_one_letter_code
_entity_poly.pdbx_strand_id
1 'polypeptide(L)'
;YPVVDGSYDDHYIESFVRTKGKSFLTSDGKSLGFDKADLAEFWTIWEDFRKQGLAPPMQITVENYGQPFENSLFVRERVAIDIKPSNHGKIYSRSLPDTEIGILRTPSADNAKYRSGENLQAPSFVINKNSQHKDEAAKLINWFVNDVEAQKIYALENGIPGSSKIREALKPDLHPMDVKAIEHMETISPDIPPTDYRPQGSAEVLTLYRKYLEQLAFGRMTVQQAVDGFFQETAAVLGS
;
A
#
# COMPACT_ATOMS: atom_id res chain seq x y z
N TYR A 1 7.61 17.95 7.70
CA TYR A 1 8.30 17.41 6.54
C TYR A 1 7.36 17.45 5.32
N PRO A 2 7.88 17.57 4.07
CA PRO A 2 7.06 17.47 2.86
C PRO A 2 6.32 16.15 2.72
N VAL A 3 6.98 15.01 2.97
CA VAL A 3 6.40 13.68 2.74
C VAL A 3 6.70 12.73 3.90
N VAL A 4 5.82 11.77 4.15
CA VAL A 4 6.10 10.66 5.07
C VAL A 4 7.28 9.82 4.55
N ASP A 5 8.06 9.23 5.44
CA ASP A 5 9.09 8.27 5.01
C ASP A 5 8.42 6.95 4.57
N GLY A 6 8.35 6.75 3.27
CA GLY A 6 7.74 5.56 2.69
C GLY A 6 8.64 4.34 2.66
N SER A 7 9.92 4.45 3.02
CA SER A 7 10.83 3.31 2.94
C SER A 7 10.48 2.17 3.90
N TYR A 8 9.81 2.47 5.01
CA TYR A 8 9.50 1.48 6.05
C TYR A 8 8.26 0.63 5.78
N ASP A 9 7.38 1.10 4.88
CA ASP A 9 6.18 0.40 4.47
C ASP A 9 6.43 -0.32 3.14
N ASP A 10 6.20 -1.62 3.11
CA ASP A 10 6.45 -2.49 1.94
C ASP A 10 5.63 -2.13 0.70
N HIS A 11 4.48 -1.48 0.87
CA HIS A 11 3.67 -1.03 -0.27
C HIS A 11 4.39 0.00 -1.15
N TYR A 12 5.33 0.75 -0.61
CA TYR A 12 6.09 1.74 -1.38
C TYR A 12 7.15 1.11 -2.26
N ILE A 13 7.94 0.15 -1.74
CA ILE A 13 8.87 -0.61 -2.58
C ILE A 13 8.13 -1.44 -3.61
N GLU A 14 6.99 -2.04 -3.24
CA GLU A 14 6.13 -2.76 -4.18
C GLU A 14 5.66 -1.82 -5.30
N SER A 15 5.11 -0.65 -4.97
CA SER A 15 4.71 0.37 -5.95
C SER A 15 5.88 0.78 -6.84
N PHE A 16 7.06 1.03 -6.28
CA PHE A 16 8.24 1.43 -7.03
C PHE A 16 8.68 0.37 -8.06
N VAL A 17 8.79 -0.90 -7.67
CA VAL A 17 9.21 -1.96 -8.60
C VAL A 17 8.14 -2.26 -9.65
N ARG A 18 6.86 -2.09 -9.31
CA ARG A 18 5.74 -2.23 -10.26
C ARG A 18 5.81 -1.21 -11.39
N THR A 19 6.21 0.05 -11.13
CA THR A 19 6.44 1.03 -12.19
C THR A 19 7.48 0.57 -13.22
N LYS A 20 8.43 -0.27 -12.80
CA LYS A 20 9.44 -0.89 -13.66
C LYS A 20 8.96 -2.19 -14.34
N GLY A 21 7.73 -2.61 -14.07
CA GLY A 21 7.16 -3.86 -14.58
C GLY A 21 7.69 -5.11 -13.86
N LYS A 22 8.10 -4.96 -12.62
CA LYS A 22 8.57 -6.01 -11.73
C LYS A 22 7.55 -6.25 -10.61
N SER A 23 7.72 -7.32 -9.83
CA SER A 23 6.91 -7.65 -8.64
C SER A 23 7.78 -7.69 -7.39
N PHE A 24 7.17 -7.67 -6.21
CA PHE A 24 7.92 -7.82 -4.95
C PHE A 24 8.48 -9.24 -4.80
N LEU A 25 7.65 -10.25 -5.07
CA LEU A 25 8.07 -11.65 -5.16
C LEU A 25 7.69 -12.20 -6.54
N THR A 26 8.39 -13.24 -6.99
CA THR A 26 7.99 -14.00 -8.18
C THR A 26 6.66 -14.71 -7.93
N SER A 27 5.89 -15.01 -8.98
CA SER A 27 4.56 -15.64 -8.87
C SER A 27 4.59 -17.03 -8.23
N ASP A 28 5.72 -17.73 -8.31
CA ASP A 28 5.95 -19.00 -7.64
C ASP A 28 6.40 -18.86 -6.17
N GLY A 29 6.62 -17.63 -5.72
CA GLY A 29 7.04 -17.29 -4.37
C GLY A 29 8.47 -17.71 -3.98
N LYS A 30 9.29 -18.12 -4.94
CA LYS A 30 10.61 -18.70 -4.66
C LYS A 30 11.76 -17.70 -4.71
N SER A 31 11.51 -16.49 -5.16
CA SER A 31 12.53 -15.44 -5.23
C SER A 31 11.93 -14.04 -5.21
N LEU A 32 12.79 -13.03 -5.00
CA LEU A 32 12.41 -11.64 -5.20
C LEU A 32 12.14 -11.41 -6.69
N GLY A 33 11.10 -10.63 -7.00
CA GLY A 33 10.73 -10.27 -8.37
C GLY A 33 11.46 -9.03 -8.91
N PHE A 34 12.41 -8.49 -8.16
CA PHE A 34 13.23 -7.32 -8.49
C PHE A 34 14.70 -7.63 -8.16
N ASP A 35 15.62 -6.79 -8.61
CA ASP A 35 17.05 -7.00 -8.42
C ASP A 35 17.68 -6.06 -7.37
N LYS A 36 18.96 -6.29 -7.07
CA LYS A 36 19.72 -5.51 -6.09
C LYS A 36 19.81 -4.02 -6.47
N ALA A 37 19.87 -3.72 -7.76
CA ALA A 37 19.95 -2.34 -8.23
C ALA A 37 18.67 -1.57 -7.96
N ASP A 38 17.49 -2.21 -8.11
CA ASP A 38 16.21 -1.59 -7.79
C ASP A 38 16.10 -1.24 -6.31
N LEU A 39 16.52 -2.16 -5.43
CA LEU A 39 16.47 -1.90 -3.99
C LEU A 39 17.47 -0.84 -3.57
N ALA A 40 18.67 -0.87 -4.13
CA ALA A 40 19.71 0.14 -3.87
C ALA A 40 19.22 1.54 -4.29
N GLU A 41 18.60 1.66 -5.47
CA GLU A 41 18.01 2.91 -5.95
C GLU A 41 16.92 3.40 -5.00
N PHE A 42 15.96 2.52 -4.65
CA PHE A 42 14.85 2.87 -3.76
C PHE A 42 15.33 3.33 -2.38
N TRP A 43 16.25 2.60 -1.75
CA TRP A 43 16.77 2.97 -0.45
C TRP A 43 17.62 4.24 -0.50
N THR A 44 18.36 4.47 -1.58
CA THR A 44 19.15 5.71 -1.77
C THR A 44 18.23 6.93 -1.87
N ILE A 45 17.13 6.85 -2.61
CA ILE A 45 16.14 7.94 -2.69
C ILE A 45 15.65 8.35 -1.28
N TRP A 46 15.29 7.38 -0.45
CA TRP A 46 14.79 7.66 0.90
C TRP A 46 15.89 8.13 1.87
N GLU A 47 17.11 7.60 1.74
CA GLU A 47 18.27 8.14 2.48
C GLU A 47 18.51 9.62 2.16
N ASP A 48 18.43 9.96 0.87
CA ASP A 48 18.62 11.34 0.43
C ASP A 48 17.47 12.25 0.88
N PHE A 49 16.24 11.75 0.87
CA PHE A 49 15.09 12.49 1.42
C PHE A 49 15.26 12.78 2.91
N ARG A 50 15.71 11.79 3.71
CA ARG A 50 16.01 12.00 5.13
C ARG A 50 17.12 13.01 5.35
N LYS A 51 18.24 12.91 4.61
CA LYS A 51 19.38 13.83 4.69
C LYS A 51 19.02 15.27 4.33
N GLN A 52 18.11 15.45 3.37
CA GLN A 52 17.63 16.75 2.93
C GLN A 52 16.48 17.31 3.80
N GLY A 53 16.00 16.56 4.79
CA GLY A 53 14.86 16.96 5.62
C GLY A 53 13.53 16.94 4.87
N LEU A 54 13.43 16.24 3.74
CA LEU A 54 12.19 16.06 2.97
C LEU A 54 11.31 14.99 3.60
N ALA A 55 11.90 13.97 4.21
CA ALA A 55 11.21 12.93 4.98
C ALA A 55 11.69 12.93 6.44
N PRO A 56 10.88 12.42 7.40
CA PRO A 56 11.29 12.29 8.79
C PRO A 56 12.51 11.38 8.96
N PRO A 57 13.35 11.60 9.99
CA PRO A 57 14.36 10.62 10.40
C PRO A 57 13.73 9.24 10.70
N MET A 58 14.48 8.17 10.48
CA MET A 58 14.00 6.79 10.69
C MET A 58 13.45 6.55 12.09
N GLN A 59 14.01 7.17 13.12
CA GLN A 59 13.49 7.05 14.49
C GLN A 59 12.00 7.49 14.56
N ILE A 60 11.65 8.64 13.98
CA ILE A 60 10.26 9.15 13.96
C ILE A 60 9.37 8.21 13.14
N THR A 61 9.89 7.69 12.02
CA THR A 61 9.19 6.75 11.16
C THR A 61 8.82 5.46 11.91
N VAL A 62 9.78 4.86 12.60
CA VAL A 62 9.57 3.63 13.40
C VAL A 62 8.60 3.88 14.56
N GLU A 63 8.75 4.98 15.29
CA GLU A 63 7.87 5.35 16.40
C GLU A 63 6.42 5.59 15.94
N ASN A 64 6.22 6.07 14.72
CA ASN A 64 4.90 6.31 14.15
C ASN A 64 4.30 5.09 13.44
N TYR A 65 5.11 4.09 13.08
CA TYR A 65 4.62 2.90 12.39
C TYR A 65 3.66 2.10 13.28
N GLY A 66 2.48 1.76 12.73
CA GLY A 66 1.45 1.02 13.46
C GLY A 66 0.67 1.84 14.50
N GLN A 67 0.90 3.14 14.61
CA GLN A 67 0.07 4.01 15.46
C GLN A 67 -1.36 4.14 14.90
N PRO A 68 -2.37 4.37 15.76
CA PRO A 68 -3.71 4.73 15.31
C PRO A 68 -3.68 5.94 14.37
N PHE A 69 -4.64 5.99 13.44
CA PHE A 69 -4.70 7.05 12.42
C PHE A 69 -4.69 8.46 12.99
N GLU A 70 -5.39 8.67 14.08
CA GLU A 70 -5.48 9.95 14.79
C GLU A 70 -4.12 10.43 15.31
N ASN A 71 -3.18 9.50 15.44
CA ASN A 71 -1.81 9.75 15.86
C ASN A 71 -0.80 9.77 14.70
N SER A 72 -1.27 9.64 13.45
CA SER A 72 -0.39 9.67 12.29
C SER A 72 0.32 11.02 12.14
N LEU A 73 1.49 11.02 11.51
CA LEU A 73 2.21 12.26 11.22
C LEU A 73 1.40 13.22 10.35
N PHE A 74 0.53 12.70 9.49
CA PHE A 74 -0.34 13.50 8.63
C PHE A 74 -1.42 14.23 9.45
N VAL A 75 -2.15 13.52 10.32
CA VAL A 75 -3.18 14.13 11.18
C VAL A 75 -2.57 15.12 12.18
N ARG A 76 -1.34 14.88 12.61
CA ARG A 76 -0.59 15.82 13.45
C ARG A 76 0.06 16.97 12.68
N GLU A 77 -0.23 17.11 11.39
CA GLU A 77 0.31 18.15 10.50
C GLU A 77 1.84 18.22 10.49
N ARG A 78 2.51 17.07 10.68
CA ARG A 78 3.97 16.95 10.66
C ARG A 78 4.50 16.61 9.27
N VAL A 79 3.64 16.10 8.39
CA VAL A 79 3.92 15.84 6.98
C VAL A 79 2.76 16.38 6.13
N ALA A 80 3.07 16.86 4.93
CA ALA A 80 2.06 17.39 3.99
C ALA A 80 1.53 16.31 3.03
N ILE A 81 2.31 15.25 2.79
CA ILE A 81 1.95 14.16 1.87
C ILE A 81 2.09 12.83 2.61
N ASP A 82 1.02 12.01 2.53
CA ASP A 82 1.04 10.62 2.99
C ASP A 82 0.56 9.71 1.85
N ILE A 83 1.05 8.47 1.80
CA ILE A 83 0.62 7.47 0.83
C ILE A 83 -0.08 6.35 1.60
N LYS A 84 -1.37 6.24 1.39
CA LYS A 84 -2.25 5.31 2.12
C LYS A 84 -3.34 4.77 1.19
N PRO A 85 -3.98 3.66 1.55
CA PRO A 85 -5.19 3.21 0.88
C PRO A 85 -6.26 4.31 0.80
N SER A 86 -6.97 4.38 -0.31
CA SER A 86 -7.90 5.48 -0.64
C SER A 86 -9.03 5.68 0.38
N ASN A 87 -9.46 4.63 1.09
CA ASN A 87 -10.47 4.71 2.15
C ASN A 87 -10.01 5.51 3.38
N HIS A 88 -8.70 5.75 3.53
CA HIS A 88 -8.18 6.59 4.62
C HIS A 88 -8.44 8.08 4.40
N GLY A 89 -8.72 8.53 3.19
CA GLY A 89 -9.03 9.92 2.89
C GLY A 89 -10.20 10.46 3.71
N LYS A 90 -11.27 9.65 3.91
CA LYS A 90 -12.41 10.01 4.76
C LYS A 90 -12.00 10.19 6.22
N ILE A 91 -11.13 9.31 6.75
CA ILE A 91 -10.65 9.39 8.13
C ILE A 91 -9.83 10.68 8.32
N TYR A 92 -8.92 10.97 7.39
CA TYR A 92 -8.12 12.20 7.42
C TYR A 92 -9.00 13.46 7.33
N SER A 93 -9.98 13.49 6.44
CA SER A 93 -10.89 14.62 6.30
C SER A 93 -11.72 14.88 7.57
N ARG A 94 -12.11 13.83 8.29
CA ARG A 94 -12.80 13.96 9.59
C ARG A 94 -11.88 14.42 10.72
N SER A 95 -10.61 14.02 10.67
CA SER A 95 -9.61 14.40 11.67
C SER A 95 -9.08 15.82 11.46
N LEU A 96 -9.18 16.33 10.24
CA LEU A 96 -8.70 17.66 9.83
C LEU A 96 -9.83 18.43 9.13
N PRO A 97 -10.91 18.82 9.86
CA PRO A 97 -12.13 19.38 9.26
C PRO A 97 -11.91 20.72 8.54
N ASP A 98 -10.90 21.47 8.94
CA ASP A 98 -10.57 22.79 8.37
C ASP A 98 -9.49 22.70 7.28
N THR A 99 -9.06 21.49 6.90
CA THR A 99 -8.01 21.28 5.90
C THR A 99 -8.59 20.63 4.64
N GLU A 100 -8.35 21.25 3.49
CA GLU A 100 -8.70 20.62 2.22
C GLU A 100 -7.69 19.50 1.89
N ILE A 101 -8.20 18.28 1.71
CA ILE A 101 -7.40 17.09 1.38
C ILE A 101 -7.63 16.73 -0.08
N GLY A 102 -6.52 16.64 -0.83
CA GLY A 102 -6.48 16.14 -2.21
C GLY A 102 -6.06 14.67 -2.29
N ILE A 103 -6.40 14.01 -3.39
CA ILE A 103 -5.88 12.68 -3.76
C ILE A 103 -5.03 12.86 -5.02
N LEU A 104 -3.81 12.35 -5.00
CA LEU A 104 -2.86 12.42 -6.10
C LEU A 104 -2.42 11.01 -6.49
N ARG A 105 -2.07 10.84 -7.75
CA ARG A 105 -1.38 9.62 -8.20
C ARG A 105 0.02 9.56 -7.61
N THR A 106 0.47 8.35 -7.29
CA THR A 106 1.87 8.14 -6.92
C THR A 106 2.78 8.54 -8.09
N PRO A 107 3.93 9.19 -7.81
CA PRO A 107 4.87 9.58 -8.86
C PRO A 107 5.51 8.36 -9.51
N SER A 108 5.88 8.51 -10.77
CA SER A 108 6.69 7.53 -11.50
C SER A 108 7.76 8.26 -12.32
N ALA A 109 8.86 7.57 -12.60
CA ALA A 109 9.89 8.11 -13.49
C ALA A 109 9.35 8.25 -14.94
N ASP A 110 9.92 9.18 -15.72
CA ASP A 110 9.50 9.41 -17.10
C ASP A 110 9.67 8.17 -18.00
N ASN A 111 10.64 7.31 -17.68
CA ASN A 111 10.90 6.05 -18.38
C ASN A 111 10.24 4.83 -17.74
N ALA A 112 9.31 5.03 -16.81
CA ALA A 112 8.62 3.92 -16.16
C ALA A 112 7.81 3.10 -17.18
N LYS A 113 7.80 1.78 -17.01
CA LYS A 113 7.01 0.88 -17.85
C LYS A 113 5.50 1.09 -17.66
N TYR A 114 5.09 1.37 -16.44
CA TYR A 114 3.71 1.70 -16.09
C TYR A 114 3.66 3.10 -15.49
N ARG A 115 2.60 3.86 -15.83
CA ARG A 115 2.39 5.22 -15.35
C ARG A 115 2.32 5.30 -13.83
N SER A 116 1.94 4.20 -13.16
CA SER A 116 1.79 4.13 -11.72
C SER A 116 2.08 2.72 -11.21
N GLY A 117 2.63 2.62 -10.01
CA GLY A 117 2.80 1.38 -9.27
C GLY A 117 1.65 1.08 -8.31
N GLU A 118 0.62 1.90 -8.32
CA GLU A 118 -0.57 1.74 -7.48
C GLU A 118 -1.19 0.35 -7.62
N ASN A 119 -1.89 -0.08 -6.58
CA ASN A 119 -2.42 -1.42 -6.46
C ASN A 119 -3.93 -1.37 -6.23
N LEU A 120 -4.70 -2.09 -7.05
CA LEU A 120 -6.13 -2.29 -6.83
C LEU A 120 -6.34 -3.59 -6.04
N GLN A 121 -6.06 -3.53 -4.75
CA GLN A 121 -6.41 -4.61 -3.82
C GLN A 121 -7.73 -4.31 -3.12
N ALA A 122 -8.58 -5.32 -3.03
CA ALA A 122 -9.77 -5.27 -2.22
C ALA A 122 -9.79 -6.46 -1.25
N PRO A 123 -10.26 -6.28 -0.02
CA PRO A 123 -10.58 -7.40 0.85
C PRO A 123 -11.53 -8.35 0.17
N SER A 124 -11.29 -9.65 0.30
CA SER A 124 -12.11 -10.68 -0.33
C SER A 124 -12.79 -11.54 0.73
N PHE A 125 -14.06 -11.81 0.53
CA PHE A 125 -14.76 -12.85 1.29
C PHE A 125 -14.34 -14.22 0.80
N VAL A 126 -14.10 -15.13 1.73
CA VAL A 126 -13.74 -16.52 1.43
C VAL A 126 -14.67 -17.49 2.14
N ILE A 127 -14.96 -18.62 1.50
CA ILE A 127 -15.72 -19.70 2.10
C ILE A 127 -14.74 -20.83 2.44
N ASN A 128 -14.75 -21.27 3.70
CA ASN A 128 -13.90 -22.38 4.10
C ASN A 128 -14.25 -23.64 3.28
N LYS A 129 -13.25 -24.25 2.66
CA LYS A 129 -13.44 -25.45 1.82
C LYS A 129 -14.15 -26.62 2.53
N ASN A 130 -14.02 -26.69 3.86
CA ASN A 130 -14.63 -27.75 4.69
C ASN A 130 -16.00 -27.36 5.26
N SER A 131 -16.54 -26.17 4.94
CA SER A 131 -17.88 -25.75 5.38
C SER A 131 -18.93 -26.70 4.84
N GLN A 132 -19.91 -27.05 5.68
CA GLN A 132 -21.10 -27.80 5.29
C GLN A 132 -22.23 -26.87 4.80
N HIS A 133 -22.04 -25.54 4.87
CA HIS A 133 -23.02 -24.50 4.52
C HIS A 133 -22.48 -23.57 3.44
N LYS A 134 -21.88 -24.14 2.38
CA LYS A 134 -21.24 -23.34 1.32
C LYS A 134 -22.23 -22.53 0.51
N ASP A 135 -23.42 -23.11 0.24
CA ASP A 135 -24.45 -22.45 -0.56
C ASP A 135 -25.08 -21.27 0.19
N GLU A 136 -25.31 -21.41 1.50
CA GLU A 136 -25.79 -20.34 2.35
C GLU A 136 -24.75 -19.23 2.49
N ALA A 137 -23.49 -19.59 2.68
CA ALA A 137 -22.39 -18.64 2.72
C ALA A 137 -22.24 -17.88 1.40
N ALA A 138 -22.36 -18.58 0.27
CA ALA A 138 -22.33 -17.95 -1.05
C ALA A 138 -23.51 -16.98 -1.27
N LYS A 139 -24.70 -17.34 -0.84
CA LYS A 139 -25.88 -16.47 -0.88
C LYS A 139 -25.69 -15.20 -0.03
N LEU A 140 -25.14 -15.35 1.18
CA LEU A 140 -24.85 -14.23 2.06
C LEU A 140 -23.82 -13.27 1.42
N ILE A 141 -22.72 -13.81 0.89
CA ILE A 141 -21.70 -13.01 0.21
C ILE A 141 -22.31 -12.30 -0.99
N ASN A 142 -23.04 -13.03 -1.85
CA ASN A 142 -23.67 -12.44 -3.02
C ASN A 142 -24.65 -11.31 -2.66
N TRP A 143 -25.49 -11.50 -1.62
CA TRP A 143 -26.35 -10.46 -1.10
C TRP A 143 -25.52 -9.27 -0.63
N PHE A 144 -24.55 -9.49 0.25
CA PHE A 144 -23.74 -8.41 0.84
C PHE A 144 -23.05 -7.54 -0.22
N VAL A 145 -22.43 -8.15 -1.25
CA VAL A 145 -21.67 -7.40 -2.26
C VAL A 145 -22.53 -6.74 -3.34
N ASN A 146 -23.78 -7.15 -3.51
CA ASN A 146 -24.65 -6.68 -4.59
C ASN A 146 -25.91 -5.94 -4.12
N ASP A 147 -26.21 -5.95 -2.84
CA ASP A 147 -27.35 -5.24 -2.28
C ASP A 147 -27.00 -3.80 -1.91
N VAL A 148 -27.77 -2.84 -2.44
CA VAL A 148 -27.49 -1.41 -2.25
C VAL A 148 -27.66 -1.00 -0.80
N GLU A 149 -28.68 -1.50 -0.10
CA GLU A 149 -28.94 -1.11 1.30
C GLU A 149 -27.87 -1.68 2.23
N ALA A 150 -27.44 -2.94 2.00
CA ALA A 150 -26.31 -3.51 2.73
C ALA A 150 -25.04 -2.66 2.54
N GLN A 151 -24.75 -2.24 1.31
CA GLN A 151 -23.58 -1.45 0.99
C GLN A 151 -23.68 0.01 1.48
N LYS A 152 -24.88 0.60 1.58
CA LYS A 152 -25.08 1.89 2.25
C LYS A 152 -24.71 1.84 3.73
N ILE A 153 -25.12 0.76 4.42
CA ILE A 153 -24.78 0.55 5.84
C ILE A 153 -23.28 0.35 6.01
N TYR A 154 -22.65 -0.39 5.09
CA TYR A 154 -21.22 -0.66 5.11
C TYR A 154 -20.35 0.56 4.79
N ALA A 155 -20.86 1.52 4.00
CA ALA A 155 -20.32 2.86 3.76
C ALA A 155 -18.82 2.90 3.40
N LEU A 156 -18.34 1.99 2.54
CA LEU A 156 -16.95 1.90 2.07
C LEU A 156 -15.89 1.70 3.19
N GLU A 157 -16.28 1.23 4.37
CA GLU A 157 -15.35 1.11 5.52
C GLU A 157 -14.08 0.28 5.21
N ASN A 158 -14.17 -0.75 4.37
CA ASN A 158 -13.02 -1.56 3.95
C ASN A 158 -12.68 -1.41 2.46
N GLY A 159 -13.03 -0.29 1.86
CA GLY A 159 -12.64 0.04 0.49
C GLY A 159 -13.80 0.18 -0.49
N ILE A 160 -13.44 0.51 -1.73
CA ILE A 160 -14.38 0.81 -2.81
C ILE A 160 -15.00 -0.50 -3.33
N PRO A 161 -16.35 -0.59 -3.48
CA PRO A 161 -17.00 -1.77 -4.04
C PRO A 161 -16.52 -2.11 -5.45
N GLY A 162 -16.27 -3.38 -5.73
CA GLY A 162 -15.89 -3.86 -7.06
C GLY A 162 -17.00 -3.68 -8.12
N SER A 163 -18.27 -3.69 -7.69
CA SER A 163 -19.44 -3.51 -8.57
C SER A 163 -19.62 -2.04 -8.95
N SER A 164 -19.51 -1.70 -10.24
CA SER A 164 -19.78 -0.35 -10.75
C SER A 164 -21.22 0.09 -10.48
N LYS A 165 -22.19 -0.84 -10.61
CA LYS A 165 -23.60 -0.58 -10.28
C LYS A 165 -23.77 -0.13 -8.84
N ILE A 166 -23.10 -0.79 -7.90
CA ILE A 166 -23.15 -0.41 -6.49
C ILE A 166 -22.46 0.95 -6.28
N ARG A 167 -21.29 1.19 -6.85
CA ARG A 167 -20.61 2.50 -6.75
C ARG A 167 -21.50 3.64 -7.18
N GLU A 168 -22.14 3.53 -8.35
CA GLU A 168 -23.07 4.57 -8.85
C GLU A 168 -24.28 4.78 -7.92
N ALA A 169 -24.86 3.70 -7.40
CA ALA A 169 -25.99 3.78 -6.48
C ALA A 169 -25.64 4.42 -5.13
N LEU A 170 -24.39 4.29 -4.69
CA LEU A 170 -23.92 4.85 -3.42
C LEU A 170 -23.50 6.32 -3.52
N LYS A 171 -23.01 6.78 -4.67
CA LYS A 171 -22.41 8.12 -4.84
C LYS A 171 -23.21 9.27 -4.18
N PRO A 172 -24.56 9.34 -4.30
CA PRO A 172 -25.32 10.45 -3.71
C PRO A 172 -25.26 10.52 -2.18
N ASP A 173 -25.02 9.41 -1.51
CA ASP A 173 -25.06 9.29 -0.05
C ASP A 173 -23.66 9.23 0.58
N LEU A 174 -22.59 9.24 -0.25
CA LEU A 174 -21.21 9.10 0.21
C LEU A 174 -20.61 10.41 0.72
N HIS A 175 -19.64 10.27 1.61
CA HIS A 175 -18.78 11.38 2.00
C HIS A 175 -18.00 11.91 0.78
N PRO A 176 -17.78 13.23 0.62
CA PRO A 176 -17.09 13.79 -0.53
C PRO A 176 -15.71 13.16 -0.83
N MET A 177 -14.97 12.76 0.20
CA MET A 177 -13.68 12.06 0.03
C MET A 177 -13.84 10.64 -0.53
N ASP A 178 -14.92 9.95 -0.21
CA ASP A 178 -15.22 8.63 -0.79
C ASP A 178 -15.55 8.76 -2.28
N VAL A 179 -16.27 9.81 -2.67
CA VAL A 179 -16.54 10.13 -4.10
C VAL A 179 -15.22 10.42 -4.83
N LYS A 180 -14.36 11.30 -4.28
CA LYS A 180 -13.04 11.58 -4.84
C LYS A 180 -12.19 10.30 -4.98
N ALA A 181 -12.24 9.39 -4.00
CA ALA A 181 -11.51 8.11 -4.03
C ALA A 181 -12.02 7.19 -5.15
N ILE A 182 -13.35 7.12 -5.37
CA ILE A 182 -13.94 6.35 -6.47
C ILE A 182 -13.51 6.92 -7.82
N GLU A 183 -13.62 8.23 -8.01
CA GLU A 183 -13.22 8.91 -9.26
C GLU A 183 -11.73 8.73 -9.55
N HIS A 184 -10.89 8.84 -8.52
CA HIS A 184 -9.47 8.58 -8.63
C HIS A 184 -9.20 7.13 -9.07
N MET A 185 -9.82 6.14 -8.41
CA MET A 185 -9.69 4.73 -8.74
C MET A 185 -10.13 4.46 -10.18
N GLU A 186 -11.24 5.03 -10.63
CA GLU A 186 -11.74 4.88 -12.01
C GLU A 186 -10.79 5.48 -13.04
N THR A 187 -10.16 6.61 -12.69
CA THR A 187 -9.17 7.27 -13.55
C THR A 187 -7.88 6.45 -13.71
N ILE A 188 -7.40 5.83 -12.62
CA ILE A 188 -6.11 5.11 -12.63
C ILE A 188 -6.24 3.65 -13.09
N SER A 189 -7.41 3.03 -12.91
CA SER A 189 -7.65 1.60 -13.18
C SER A 189 -7.11 1.09 -14.54
N PRO A 190 -7.25 1.84 -15.66
CA PRO A 190 -6.76 1.38 -16.96
C PRO A 190 -5.23 1.25 -17.03
N ASP A 191 -4.50 1.98 -16.19
CA ASP A 191 -3.03 2.07 -16.22
C ASP A 191 -2.35 1.17 -15.19
N ILE A 192 -3.14 0.52 -14.31
CA ILE A 192 -2.59 -0.29 -13.22
C ILE A 192 -2.21 -1.69 -13.73
N PRO A 193 -0.96 -2.12 -13.51
CA PRO A 193 -0.58 -3.49 -13.82
C PRO A 193 -1.33 -4.49 -12.94
N PRO A 194 -1.52 -5.74 -13.40
CA PRO A 194 -2.13 -6.79 -12.60
C PRO A 194 -1.47 -6.91 -11.22
N THR A 195 -2.28 -7.23 -10.24
CA THR A 195 -1.82 -7.45 -8.86
C THR A 195 -1.65 -8.93 -8.62
N ASP A 196 -0.45 -9.32 -8.18
CA ASP A 196 -0.17 -10.69 -7.74
C ASP A 196 -0.55 -10.87 -6.27
N TYR A 197 -1.02 -12.08 -5.93
CA TYR A 197 -1.20 -12.45 -4.53
C TYR A 197 0.17 -12.70 -3.89
N ARG A 198 0.32 -12.28 -2.64
CA ARG A 198 1.54 -12.55 -1.88
C ARG A 198 1.61 -14.04 -1.54
N PRO A 199 2.67 -14.75 -1.97
CA PRO A 199 2.84 -16.16 -1.66
C PRO A 199 3.25 -16.39 -0.20
N GLN A 200 3.29 -17.67 0.21
CA GLN A 200 3.81 -18.07 1.51
C GLN A 200 5.27 -17.60 1.65
N GLY A 201 5.69 -17.21 2.86
CA GLY A 201 7.03 -16.66 3.12
C GLY A 201 7.11 -15.13 3.03
N SER A 202 6.10 -14.46 2.49
CA SER A 202 6.12 -13.00 2.34
C SER A 202 6.33 -12.25 3.65
N ALA A 203 5.77 -12.73 4.76
CA ALA A 203 5.89 -12.06 6.07
C ALA A 203 7.33 -12.08 6.59
N GLU A 204 8.03 -13.19 6.41
CA GLU A 204 9.44 -13.33 6.77
C GLU A 204 10.32 -12.40 5.93
N VAL A 205 10.07 -12.32 4.62
CA VAL A 205 10.77 -11.39 3.73
C VAL A 205 10.58 -9.94 4.15
N LEU A 206 9.36 -9.55 4.55
CA LEU A 206 9.09 -8.20 5.04
C LEU A 206 9.80 -7.90 6.38
N THR A 207 9.93 -8.90 7.23
CA THR A 207 10.70 -8.77 8.48
C THR A 207 12.18 -8.54 8.18
N LEU A 208 12.74 -9.28 7.24
CA LEU A 208 14.13 -9.07 6.78
C LEU A 208 14.30 -7.70 6.10
N TYR A 209 13.35 -7.29 5.28
CA TYR A 209 13.38 -5.99 4.63
C TYR A 209 13.52 -4.84 5.66
N ARG A 210 12.66 -4.83 6.68
CA ARG A 210 12.73 -3.81 7.75
C ARG A 210 14.01 -3.90 8.57
N LYS A 211 14.48 -5.11 8.89
CA LYS A 211 15.75 -5.33 9.60
C LYS A 211 16.92 -4.64 8.88
N TYR A 212 17.06 -4.87 7.57
CA TYR A 212 18.17 -4.31 6.80
C TYR A 212 18.01 -2.81 6.53
N LEU A 213 16.80 -2.35 6.30
CA LEU A 213 16.50 -0.92 6.18
C LEU A 213 16.86 -0.15 7.46
N GLU A 214 16.54 -0.69 8.64
CA GLU A 214 16.91 -0.07 9.91
C GLU A 214 18.44 -0.03 10.11
N GLN A 215 19.16 -1.09 9.76
CA GLN A 215 20.62 -1.09 9.84
C GLN A 215 21.24 0.00 8.94
N LEU A 216 20.68 0.17 7.73
CA LEU A 216 21.06 1.25 6.82
C LEU A 216 20.72 2.62 7.42
N ALA A 217 19.47 2.86 7.75
CA ALA A 217 18.97 4.18 8.11
C ALA A 217 19.50 4.70 9.47
N PHE A 218 19.92 3.79 10.35
CA PHE A 218 20.66 4.14 11.58
C PHE A 218 22.18 4.21 11.37
N GLY A 219 22.67 4.16 10.13
CA GLY A 219 24.09 4.32 9.79
C GLY A 219 24.99 3.16 10.17
N ARG A 220 24.42 1.97 10.44
CA ARG A 220 25.19 0.76 10.81
C ARG A 220 25.69 -0.01 9.61
N MET A 221 25.07 0.18 8.43
CA MET A 221 25.44 -0.43 7.16
C MET A 221 25.40 0.62 6.05
N THR A 222 26.21 0.39 5.00
CA THR A 222 26.03 1.11 3.73
C THR A 222 24.85 0.52 2.96
N VAL A 223 24.33 1.25 1.96
CA VAL A 223 23.26 0.76 1.05
C VAL A 223 23.66 -0.60 0.48
N GLN A 224 24.90 -0.74 -0.03
CA GLN A 224 25.35 -1.99 -0.64
C GLN A 224 25.37 -3.15 0.36
N GLN A 225 25.87 -2.94 1.58
CA GLN A 225 25.90 -3.98 2.62
C GLN A 225 24.47 -4.41 3.02
N ALA A 226 23.56 -3.46 3.18
CA ALA A 226 22.18 -3.75 3.53
C ALA A 226 21.45 -4.52 2.42
N VAL A 227 21.64 -4.11 1.16
CA VAL A 227 21.07 -4.79 -0.03
C VAL A 227 21.61 -6.21 -0.15
N ASP A 228 22.92 -6.39 -0.06
CA ASP A 228 23.54 -7.73 -0.18
C ASP A 228 23.08 -8.66 0.93
N GLY A 229 23.02 -8.19 2.17
CA GLY A 229 22.53 -8.97 3.31
C GLY A 229 21.07 -9.35 3.17
N PHE A 230 20.20 -8.41 2.76
CA PHE A 230 18.79 -8.67 2.52
C PHE A 230 18.59 -9.76 1.45
N PHE A 231 19.24 -9.63 0.30
CA PHE A 231 19.12 -10.61 -0.78
C PHE A 231 19.63 -12.00 -0.36
N GLN A 232 20.74 -12.06 0.38
CA GLN A 232 21.30 -13.32 0.85
C GLN A 232 20.38 -14.04 1.83
N GLU A 233 19.86 -13.35 2.86
CA GLU A 233 18.98 -13.98 3.85
C GLU A 233 17.61 -14.31 3.24
N THR A 234 17.08 -13.46 2.35
CA THR A 234 15.82 -13.73 1.65
C THR A 234 15.91 -14.98 0.77
N ALA A 235 17.02 -15.16 0.05
CA ALA A 235 17.22 -16.38 -0.75
C ALA A 235 17.21 -17.65 0.10
N ALA A 236 17.73 -17.61 1.32
CA ALA A 236 17.68 -18.73 2.25
C ALA A 236 16.25 -19.04 2.74
N VAL A 237 15.43 -18.00 2.98
CA VAL A 237 14.03 -18.14 3.42
C VAL A 237 13.14 -18.70 2.30
N LEU A 238 13.29 -18.17 1.07
CA LEU A 238 12.43 -18.55 -0.06
C LEU A 238 12.89 -19.86 -0.75
N GLY A 239 14.14 -20.28 -0.56
CA GLY A 239 14.71 -21.50 -1.11
C GLY A 239 14.57 -22.74 -0.21
N SER A 240 13.95 -22.60 0.99
CA SER A 240 13.75 -23.65 1.98
C SER A 240 12.49 -24.47 1.78
#